data_64e18c6b8944beb9ef122ab51324c0ef
#
_entry.id   64e18c6b8944beb9ef122ab51324c0ef
#
_cell.length_a   1.000
_cell.length_b   1.000
_cell.length_c   1.000
_cell.angle_alpha   90.00
_cell.angle_beta   90.00
_cell.angle_gamma   90.00
#
_symmetry.space_group_name_H-M   'P 1'
#
loop_
_entity.id
_entity.type
_entity.pdbx_description
1 polymer ?
#
loop_
_entity_poly.entity_id
_entity_poly.type
_entity_poly.pdbx_seq_one_letter_code
_entity_poly.pdbx_strand_id
1 'polypeptide(L)'
;SCSLVGSEMCIRDRYEHLKAVAVLGGADKIQETDVKQLSGKCALFLAKLTEYRDKSSVESLYDLCWEMIYDSGYYDYVGTMPAGAQRQANLNVLLERAAGYGKSSYSGLFNFLRYIERLKKFDEDFAEGAASLDNENLVRIMSIHKSKGLEFPIVILAGAHKSINFMDATAPVLVDQNLGIAVDYVDLERRTKTPTIIKGAMARRIVRESIAEEERLLYVAMTRAREKLIITGVVKDADKTLDKYRGSAKQLAADGMLSFADSENIKNYLDMIMPVCLMDSDKLKGSFKVMVDAGEDSWADVD
;
A
#
# COMPACT_ATOMS: atom_id res chain seq x y z
N SER A 1 9.23 -22.74 17.74
CA SER A 1 8.23 -22.22 16.79
C SER A 1 6.84 -22.38 17.40
N CYS A 2 6.36 -21.36 18.08
CA CYS A 2 4.99 -21.34 18.58
C CYS A 2 4.04 -21.05 17.43
N SER A 3 3.09 -21.94 17.17
CA SER A 3 1.99 -21.72 16.24
C SER A 3 1.07 -20.60 16.78
N LEU A 4 0.31 -19.92 15.91
CA LEU A 4 -0.56 -18.79 16.27
C LEU A 4 -1.60 -19.07 17.37
N VAL A 5 -1.97 -20.34 17.58
CA VAL A 5 -2.79 -20.79 18.73
C VAL A 5 -2.01 -20.73 20.04
N GLY A 6 -0.67 -20.80 19.98
CA GLY A 6 0.21 -20.68 21.14
C GLY A 6 0.47 -19.23 21.60
N SER A 7 0.07 -18.19 20.83
CA SER A 7 0.39 -16.81 21.22
C SER A 7 -0.39 -16.34 22.45
N GLU A 8 -1.65 -16.67 22.60
CA GLU A 8 -2.42 -16.35 23.82
C GLU A 8 -1.96 -17.19 25.02
N MET A 9 -1.66 -18.46 24.82
CA MET A 9 -1.02 -19.30 25.86
C MET A 9 0.35 -18.75 26.21
N CYS A 10 1.19 -18.37 25.23
CA CYS A 10 2.49 -17.78 25.49
C CYS A 10 2.42 -16.44 26.27
N ILE A 11 1.39 -15.63 26.06
CA ILE A 11 1.19 -14.38 26.82
C ILE A 11 0.81 -14.70 28.27
N ARG A 12 -0.11 -15.64 28.49
CA ARG A 12 -0.51 -16.08 29.82
C ARG A 12 0.65 -16.73 30.55
N ASP A 13 1.41 -17.60 29.90
CA ASP A 13 2.59 -18.27 30.47
C ASP A 13 3.66 -17.24 30.86
N ARG A 14 3.93 -16.26 29.99
CA ARG A 14 4.88 -15.18 30.33
C ARG A 14 4.43 -14.37 31.53
N TYR A 15 3.14 -14.10 31.67
CA TYR A 15 2.60 -13.39 32.83
C TYR A 15 2.74 -14.19 34.11
N GLU A 16 2.44 -15.49 34.06
CA GLU A 16 2.63 -16.39 35.21
C GLU A 16 4.12 -16.57 35.56
N HIS A 17 5.00 -16.64 34.58
CA HIS A 17 6.45 -16.66 34.78
C HIS A 17 6.94 -15.35 35.44
N LEU A 18 6.46 -14.19 35.00
CA LEU A 18 6.79 -12.91 35.63
C LEU A 18 6.34 -12.86 37.09
N LYS A 19 5.15 -13.37 37.40
CA LYS A 19 4.68 -13.51 38.79
C LYS A 19 5.57 -14.43 39.60
N ALA A 20 5.91 -15.58 39.06
CA ALA A 20 6.79 -16.55 39.72
C ALA A 20 8.16 -15.94 40.05
N VAL A 21 8.77 -15.22 39.10
CA VAL A 21 10.05 -14.54 39.28
C VAL A 21 9.94 -13.43 40.32
N ALA A 22 8.85 -12.65 40.31
CA ALA A 22 8.62 -11.62 41.31
C ALA A 22 8.50 -12.17 42.76
N VAL A 23 7.84 -13.33 42.90
CA VAL A 23 7.66 -14.02 44.16
C VAL A 23 8.96 -14.69 44.63
N LEU A 24 9.69 -15.35 43.74
CA LEU A 24 10.95 -16.04 44.05
C LEU A 24 12.05 -15.12 44.60
N GLY A 25 12.08 -13.85 44.15
CA GLY A 25 13.04 -12.87 44.63
C GLY A 25 12.82 -12.42 46.09
N GLY A 26 11.63 -12.69 46.65
CA GLY A 26 11.32 -12.48 48.08
C GLY A 26 11.69 -13.68 48.97
N ALA A 27 12.11 -14.81 48.41
CA ALA A 27 12.51 -15.96 49.18
C ALA A 27 13.99 -15.86 49.55
N ASP A 28 14.28 -15.92 50.87
CA ASP A 28 15.62 -15.74 51.47
C ASP A 28 16.71 -16.74 51.01
N LYS A 29 16.41 -17.62 50.08
CA LYS A 29 17.29 -18.71 49.65
C LYS A 29 18.10 -18.45 48.39
N ILE A 30 17.88 -17.32 47.66
CA ILE A 30 18.58 -17.02 46.41
C ILE A 30 19.58 -15.89 46.65
N GLN A 31 20.87 -16.25 46.65
CA GLN A 31 21.97 -15.29 46.92
C GLN A 31 22.52 -14.58 45.68
N GLU A 32 21.98 -14.86 44.46
CA GLU A 32 22.47 -14.20 43.25
C GLU A 32 21.88 -12.79 43.13
N THR A 33 22.75 -11.79 43.17
CA THR A 33 22.43 -10.34 43.05
C THR A 33 21.58 -10.06 41.79
N ASP A 34 21.85 -10.75 40.69
CA ASP A 34 21.15 -10.59 39.41
C ASP A 34 19.69 -11.03 39.51
N VAL A 35 19.40 -12.13 40.23
CA VAL A 35 18.05 -12.64 40.40
C VAL A 35 17.22 -11.70 41.29
N LYS A 36 17.80 -11.12 42.34
CA LYS A 36 17.12 -10.11 43.18
C LYS A 36 16.80 -8.85 42.39
N GLN A 37 17.71 -8.41 41.53
CA GLN A 37 17.50 -7.24 40.68
C GLN A 37 16.42 -7.50 39.63
N LEU A 38 16.42 -8.69 39.02
CA LEU A 38 15.39 -9.11 38.05
C LEU A 38 14.02 -9.20 38.73
N SER A 39 13.94 -9.82 39.89
CA SER A 39 12.73 -9.93 40.68
C SER A 39 12.14 -8.54 41.02
N GLY A 40 12.98 -7.59 41.44
CA GLY A 40 12.56 -6.22 41.70
C GLY A 40 11.97 -5.55 40.44
N LYS A 41 12.61 -5.71 39.28
CA LYS A 41 12.08 -5.21 37.99
C LYS A 41 10.74 -5.85 37.60
N CYS A 42 10.61 -7.17 37.79
CA CYS A 42 9.36 -7.89 37.55
C CYS A 42 8.23 -7.43 38.48
N ALA A 43 8.53 -7.23 39.75
CA ALA A 43 7.56 -6.72 40.74
C ALA A 43 7.07 -5.31 40.40
N LEU A 44 7.97 -4.41 40.02
CA LEU A 44 7.62 -3.05 39.58
C LEU A 44 6.76 -3.07 38.31
N PHE A 45 7.12 -3.90 37.34
CA PHE A 45 6.33 -4.05 36.10
C PHE A 45 4.92 -4.56 36.41
N LEU A 46 4.79 -5.59 37.25
CA LEU A 46 3.49 -6.15 37.62
C LEU A 46 2.64 -5.16 38.44
N ALA A 47 3.25 -4.36 39.31
CA ALA A 47 2.55 -3.31 40.05
C ALA A 47 1.99 -2.26 39.04
N LYS A 48 2.82 -1.79 38.10
CA LYS A 48 2.39 -0.84 37.07
C LYS A 48 1.29 -1.41 36.15
N LEU A 49 1.41 -2.68 35.79
CA LEU A 49 0.39 -3.35 34.98
C LEU A 49 -0.95 -3.46 35.72
N THR A 50 -0.92 -3.70 37.05
CA THR A 50 -2.13 -3.73 37.88
C THR A 50 -2.75 -2.33 37.96
N GLU A 51 -1.93 -1.29 38.16
CA GLU A 51 -2.39 0.10 38.12
C GLU A 51 -3.13 0.44 36.79
N TYR A 52 -2.54 0.11 35.66
CA TYR A 52 -3.21 0.34 34.34
C TYR A 52 -4.50 -0.46 34.18
N ARG A 53 -4.57 -1.69 34.73
CA ARG A 53 -5.82 -2.48 34.72
C ARG A 53 -6.91 -1.83 35.55
N ASP A 54 -6.58 -1.31 36.72
CA ASP A 54 -7.56 -0.62 37.55
C ASP A 54 -8.03 0.67 36.88
N LYS A 55 -7.11 1.46 36.30
CA LYS A 55 -7.41 2.66 35.53
C LYS A 55 -8.27 2.39 34.31
N SER A 56 -8.07 1.26 33.64
CA SER A 56 -8.84 0.89 32.44
C SER A 56 -10.35 0.76 32.68
N SER A 57 -10.76 0.63 33.93
CA SER A 57 -12.17 0.54 34.34
C SER A 57 -12.81 1.90 34.62
N VAL A 58 -11.99 2.94 34.85
CA VAL A 58 -12.44 4.25 35.33
C VAL A 58 -12.12 5.38 34.35
N GLU A 59 -10.95 5.32 33.74
CA GLU A 59 -10.44 6.38 32.86
C GLU A 59 -10.92 6.23 31.41
N SER A 60 -10.83 7.33 30.67
CA SER A 60 -11.07 7.27 29.22
C SER A 60 -9.99 6.47 28.52
N LEU A 61 -10.34 5.84 27.41
CA LEU A 61 -9.40 5.07 26.59
C LEU A 61 -8.22 5.94 26.11
N TYR A 62 -8.49 7.21 25.82
CA TYR A 62 -7.46 8.18 25.41
C TYR A 62 -6.45 8.42 26.56
N ASP A 63 -6.96 8.73 27.74
CA ASP A 63 -6.11 9.04 28.90
C ASP A 63 -5.25 7.83 29.30
N LEU A 64 -5.85 6.64 29.30
CA LEU A 64 -5.12 5.40 29.57
C LEU A 64 -4.01 5.15 28.55
N CYS A 65 -4.30 5.26 27.24
CA CYS A 65 -3.30 5.06 26.19
C CYS A 65 -2.21 6.13 26.25
N TRP A 66 -2.58 7.37 26.52
CA TRP A 66 -1.66 8.48 26.65
C TRP A 66 -0.70 8.22 27.82
N GLU A 67 -1.23 7.91 28.99
CA GLU A 67 -0.43 7.61 30.18
C GLU A 67 0.52 6.43 29.94
N MET A 68 0.04 5.33 29.36
CA MET A 68 0.88 4.17 29.03
C MET A 68 2.06 4.53 28.13
N ILE A 69 1.84 5.36 27.11
CA ILE A 69 2.87 5.75 26.13
C ILE A 69 3.90 6.70 26.75
N TYR A 70 3.46 7.69 27.52
CA TYR A 70 4.35 8.72 28.10
C TYR A 70 5.04 8.24 29.37
N ASP A 71 4.34 7.61 30.30
CA ASP A 71 4.92 7.08 31.54
C ASP A 71 5.97 6.00 31.33
N SER A 72 5.79 5.19 30.28
CA SER A 72 6.78 4.18 29.92
C SER A 72 8.03 4.78 29.25
N GLY A 73 8.04 6.07 28.89
CA GLY A 73 9.07 6.70 28.09
C GLY A 73 9.09 6.24 26.63
N TYR A 74 8.06 5.51 26.19
CA TYR A 74 8.02 4.93 24.84
C TYR A 74 7.95 6.01 23.76
N TYR A 75 7.27 7.12 24.02
CA TYR A 75 7.17 8.25 23.10
C TYR A 75 8.54 8.83 22.77
N ASP A 76 9.36 9.06 23.79
CA ASP A 76 10.70 9.61 23.63
C ASP A 76 11.65 8.59 22.98
N TYR A 77 11.53 7.33 23.41
CA TYR A 77 12.31 6.24 22.82
C TYR A 77 12.12 6.11 21.32
N VAL A 78 10.87 6.11 20.82
CA VAL A 78 10.63 6.02 19.38
C VAL A 78 11.07 7.26 18.63
N GLY A 79 11.10 8.42 19.28
CA GLY A 79 11.62 9.67 18.73
C GLY A 79 13.12 9.62 18.40
N THR A 80 13.90 8.80 19.14
CA THR A 80 15.34 8.60 18.88
C THR A 80 15.65 7.58 17.78
N MET A 81 14.63 6.84 17.31
CA MET A 81 14.78 5.85 16.24
C MET A 81 14.84 6.50 14.85
N PRO A 82 15.37 5.79 13.81
CA PRO A 82 15.23 6.24 12.43
C PRO A 82 13.77 6.55 12.09
N ALA A 83 13.52 7.68 11.44
CA ALA A 83 12.18 8.25 11.19
C ALA A 83 11.37 8.51 12.49
N GLY A 84 12.04 8.97 13.55
CA GLY A 84 11.44 9.16 14.89
C GLY A 84 10.22 10.09 14.85
N ALA A 85 10.29 11.21 14.15
CA ALA A 85 9.16 12.13 14.01
C ALA A 85 7.91 11.46 13.41
N GLN A 86 8.08 10.61 12.38
CA GLN A 86 6.99 9.84 11.79
C GLN A 86 6.41 8.83 12.78
N ARG A 87 7.26 8.18 13.56
CA ARG A 87 6.83 7.23 14.60
C ARG A 87 6.01 7.90 15.70
N GLN A 88 6.45 9.08 16.14
CA GLN A 88 5.70 9.90 17.12
C GLN A 88 4.37 10.37 16.53
N ALA A 89 4.34 10.81 15.27
CA ALA A 89 3.11 11.16 14.58
C ALA A 89 2.13 9.98 14.50
N ASN A 90 2.62 8.77 14.23
CA ASN A 90 1.78 7.56 14.22
C ASN A 90 1.21 7.23 15.60
N LEU A 91 1.97 7.47 16.71
CA LEU A 91 1.45 7.34 18.06
C LEU A 91 0.35 8.37 18.35
N ASN A 92 0.50 9.60 17.89
CA ASN A 92 -0.52 10.63 18.03
C ASN A 92 -1.82 10.25 17.29
N VAL A 93 -1.71 9.68 16.07
CA VAL A 93 -2.87 9.13 15.35
C VAL A 93 -3.55 8.01 16.13
N LEU A 94 -2.78 7.12 16.78
CA LEU A 94 -3.35 6.09 17.65
C LEU A 94 -4.14 6.70 18.80
N LEU A 95 -3.62 7.76 19.44
CA LEU A 95 -4.29 8.49 20.52
C LEU A 95 -5.58 9.18 20.03
N GLU A 96 -5.55 9.80 18.85
CA GLU A 96 -6.75 10.40 18.24
C GLU A 96 -7.83 9.35 17.95
N ARG A 97 -7.43 8.18 17.47
CA ARG A 97 -8.34 7.06 17.25
C ARG A 97 -8.94 6.53 18.54
N ALA A 98 -8.13 6.43 19.61
CA ALA A 98 -8.61 6.05 20.92
C ALA A 98 -9.64 7.05 21.45
N ALA A 99 -9.39 8.36 21.28
CA ALA A 99 -10.33 9.43 21.63
C ALA A 99 -11.65 9.34 20.83
N GLY A 100 -11.56 9.12 19.53
CA GLY A 100 -12.73 8.95 18.67
C GLY A 100 -13.54 7.71 19.01
N TYR A 101 -12.88 6.59 19.29
CA TYR A 101 -13.52 5.35 19.68
C TYR A 101 -14.20 5.42 21.04
N GLY A 102 -13.60 6.12 21.99
CA GLY A 102 -14.16 6.33 23.33
C GLY A 102 -15.52 7.03 23.36
N LYS A 103 -15.86 7.76 22.28
CA LYS A 103 -17.19 8.42 22.12
C LYS A 103 -18.27 7.48 21.58
N SER A 104 -17.92 6.26 21.17
CA SER A 104 -18.85 5.29 20.64
C SER A 104 -19.57 4.53 21.76
N SER A 105 -20.76 3.97 21.44
CA SER A 105 -21.55 3.16 22.39
C SER A 105 -20.87 1.85 22.82
N TYR A 106 -19.76 1.48 22.20
CA TYR A 106 -18.96 0.29 22.47
C TYR A 106 -17.59 0.66 23.09
N SER A 107 -17.58 1.59 24.01
CA SER A 107 -16.36 2.03 24.71
C SER A 107 -15.69 0.89 25.49
N GLY A 108 -14.38 0.95 25.66
CA GLY A 108 -13.58 0.05 26.47
C GLY A 108 -12.38 -0.54 25.72
N LEU A 109 -11.29 -0.80 26.46
CA LEU A 109 -10.02 -1.25 25.92
C LEU A 109 -10.13 -2.55 25.11
N PHE A 110 -10.91 -3.52 25.60
CA PHE A 110 -11.09 -4.80 24.89
C PHE A 110 -11.72 -4.64 23.51
N ASN A 111 -12.77 -3.83 23.43
CA ASN A 111 -13.45 -3.59 22.15
C ASN A 111 -12.58 -2.78 21.18
N PHE A 112 -11.78 -1.84 21.70
CA PHE A 112 -10.82 -1.10 20.91
C PHE A 112 -9.73 -2.01 20.34
N LEU A 113 -9.17 -2.92 21.12
CA LEU A 113 -8.20 -3.90 20.64
C LEU A 113 -8.78 -4.77 19.52
N ARG A 114 -10.01 -5.26 19.67
CA ARG A 114 -10.70 -6.01 18.61
C ARG A 114 -10.95 -5.17 17.35
N TYR A 115 -11.24 -3.89 17.50
CA TYR A 115 -11.36 -2.96 16.38
C TYR A 115 -10.03 -2.83 15.63
N ILE A 116 -8.93 -2.61 16.34
CA ILE A 116 -7.58 -2.55 15.75
C ILE A 116 -7.20 -3.87 15.05
N GLU A 117 -7.50 -5.02 15.66
CA GLU A 117 -7.24 -6.33 15.05
C GLU A 117 -8.05 -6.55 13.75
N ARG A 118 -9.31 -6.09 13.72
CA ARG A 118 -10.11 -6.13 12.49
C ARG A 118 -9.51 -5.28 11.39
N LEU A 119 -9.11 -4.05 11.70
CA LEU A 119 -8.48 -3.16 10.72
C LEU A 119 -7.21 -3.78 10.15
N LYS A 120 -6.36 -4.38 10.98
CA LYS A 120 -5.16 -5.12 10.52
C LYS A 120 -5.52 -6.28 9.59
N LYS A 121 -6.62 -6.98 9.85
CA LYS A 121 -7.05 -8.15 9.06
C LYS A 121 -7.62 -7.77 7.69
N PHE A 122 -8.24 -6.60 7.58
CA PHE A 122 -8.85 -6.12 6.34
C PHE A 122 -7.92 -5.24 5.51
N ASP A 123 -6.65 -5.10 5.94
CA ASP A 123 -5.63 -4.28 5.26
C ASP A 123 -6.10 -2.83 4.98
N GLU A 124 -7.03 -2.35 5.84
CA GLU A 124 -7.41 -0.95 5.84
C GLU A 124 -6.24 -0.16 6.41
N ASP A 125 -5.43 0.40 5.51
CA ASP A 125 -4.32 1.28 5.86
C ASP A 125 -4.83 2.44 6.70
N PHE A 126 -4.38 2.48 7.95
CA PHE A 126 -4.45 3.72 8.71
C PHE A 126 -3.66 4.77 7.93
N ALA A 127 -4.30 5.88 7.58
CA ALA A 127 -3.56 7.00 7.05
C ALA A 127 -2.39 7.28 8.02
N GLU A 128 -1.17 7.17 7.51
CA GLU A 128 0.03 7.48 8.29
C GLU A 128 -0.13 8.86 8.90
N GLY A 129 0.25 9.00 10.17
CA GLY A 129 0.24 10.29 10.83
C GLY A 129 1.10 11.24 10.02
N ALA A 130 0.50 12.31 9.51
CA ALA A 130 1.25 13.37 8.86
C ALA A 130 2.13 14.03 9.95
N ALA A 131 3.36 13.52 10.11
CA ALA A 131 4.41 14.43 10.55
C ALA A 131 4.36 15.60 9.59
N SER A 132 4.30 16.84 10.06
CA SER A 132 4.15 18.04 9.23
C SER A 132 5.31 18.15 8.23
N LEU A 133 5.21 17.34 7.16
CA LEU A 133 6.19 17.23 6.07
C LEU A 133 5.95 18.31 5.00
N ASP A 134 5.05 19.28 5.27
CA ASP A 134 4.65 20.28 4.29
C ASP A 134 5.77 21.25 3.90
N ASN A 135 6.86 21.29 4.67
CA ASN A 135 7.99 22.18 4.42
C ASN A 135 9.33 21.48 4.14
N GLU A 136 9.37 20.16 4.00
CA GLU A 136 10.63 19.45 3.74
C GLU A 136 10.82 19.17 2.26
N ASN A 137 12.05 19.41 1.77
CA ASN A 137 12.46 19.05 0.40
C ASN A 137 12.64 17.53 0.30
N LEU A 138 11.53 16.83 0.09
CA LEU A 138 11.45 15.36 0.13
C LEU A 138 10.98 14.79 -1.21
N VAL A 139 11.48 13.61 -1.54
CA VAL A 139 10.94 12.78 -2.62
C VAL A 139 9.72 12.02 -2.08
N ARG A 140 8.54 12.32 -2.64
CA ARG A 140 7.27 11.68 -2.24
C ARG A 140 6.94 10.53 -3.17
N ILE A 141 6.76 9.33 -2.61
CA ILE A 141 6.30 8.13 -3.34
C ILE A 141 4.82 7.94 -3.02
N MET A 142 3.98 7.92 -4.05
CA MET A 142 2.54 7.78 -3.87
C MET A 142 1.87 7.13 -5.09
N SER A 143 0.64 6.66 -4.95
CA SER A 143 -0.16 6.21 -6.09
C SER A 143 -0.70 7.40 -6.90
N ILE A 144 -1.02 7.18 -8.18
CA ILE A 144 -1.62 8.20 -9.04
C ILE A 144 -2.92 8.76 -8.42
N HIS A 145 -3.74 7.90 -7.81
CA HIS A 145 -4.97 8.33 -7.14
C HIS A 145 -4.72 9.32 -6.01
N LYS A 146 -3.69 9.07 -5.17
CA LYS A 146 -3.32 9.98 -4.07
C LYS A 146 -2.75 11.31 -4.56
N SER A 147 -2.24 11.38 -5.80
CA SER A 147 -1.71 12.61 -6.40
C SER A 147 -2.79 13.53 -6.98
N LYS A 148 -4.05 13.10 -7.04
CA LYS A 148 -5.15 13.89 -7.59
C LYS A 148 -5.32 15.20 -6.81
N GLY A 149 -5.28 16.33 -7.50
CA GLY A 149 -5.38 17.65 -6.89
C GLY A 149 -4.05 18.24 -6.40
N LEU A 150 -2.94 17.48 -6.44
CA LEU A 150 -1.60 17.96 -6.11
C LEU A 150 -0.83 18.27 -7.38
N GLU A 151 0.21 19.12 -7.27
CA GLU A 151 1.14 19.43 -8.34
C GLU A 151 2.58 19.39 -7.81
N PHE A 152 3.51 18.93 -8.65
CA PHE A 152 4.92 18.78 -8.29
C PHE A 152 5.82 19.38 -9.39
N PRO A 153 6.95 19.98 -9.03
CA PRO A 153 7.91 20.46 -10.02
C PRO A 153 8.37 19.36 -10.98
N ILE A 154 8.75 18.21 -10.41
CA ILE A 154 9.22 17.05 -11.15
C ILE A 154 8.37 15.84 -10.77
N VAL A 155 7.89 15.10 -11.76
CA VAL A 155 7.14 13.85 -11.56
C VAL A 155 7.84 12.70 -12.27
N ILE A 156 8.02 11.60 -11.57
CA ILE A 156 8.57 10.36 -12.11
C ILE A 156 7.44 9.31 -12.12
N LEU A 157 6.95 8.97 -13.30
CA LEU A 157 6.00 7.87 -13.48
C LEU A 157 6.78 6.57 -13.66
N ALA A 158 6.88 5.80 -12.58
CA ALA A 158 7.64 4.56 -12.57
C ALA A 158 6.81 3.35 -12.99
N GLY A 159 7.44 2.44 -13.75
CA GLY A 159 6.82 1.16 -14.08
C GLY A 159 5.76 1.21 -15.17
N ALA A 160 5.87 2.13 -16.14
CA ALA A 160 4.93 2.29 -17.24
C ALA A 160 4.78 1.04 -18.15
N HIS A 161 5.67 0.05 -18.01
CA HIS A 161 5.61 -1.26 -18.69
C HIS A 161 4.70 -2.28 -17.99
N LYS A 162 4.26 -2.00 -16.76
CA LYS A 162 3.38 -2.94 -16.02
C LYS A 162 2.07 -3.13 -16.75
N SER A 163 1.67 -4.40 -16.88
CA SER A 163 0.41 -4.75 -17.54
C SER A 163 -0.79 -4.25 -16.76
N ILE A 164 -1.76 -3.70 -17.47
CA ILE A 164 -3.10 -3.38 -16.99
C ILE A 164 -3.77 -4.68 -16.53
N ASN A 165 -4.51 -4.62 -15.45
CA ASN A 165 -5.21 -5.78 -14.93
C ASN A 165 -6.56 -5.97 -15.65
N PHE A 166 -6.72 -7.07 -16.35
CA PHE A 166 -7.95 -7.45 -17.05
C PHE A 166 -8.64 -8.67 -16.40
N MET A 167 -8.36 -8.98 -15.13
CA MET A 167 -8.93 -10.18 -14.48
C MET A 167 -10.45 -10.16 -14.45
N ASP A 168 -11.07 -9.00 -14.33
CA ASP A 168 -12.54 -8.86 -14.31
C ASP A 168 -13.17 -9.34 -15.64
N ALA A 169 -12.51 -9.14 -16.79
CA ALA A 169 -12.98 -9.62 -18.07
C ALA A 169 -12.91 -11.15 -18.26
N THR A 170 -12.12 -11.84 -17.39
CA THR A 170 -11.92 -13.31 -17.46
C THR A 170 -12.69 -14.07 -16.38
N ALA A 171 -13.47 -13.38 -15.54
CA ALA A 171 -14.26 -13.99 -14.49
C ALA A 171 -15.25 -15.05 -15.02
N PRO A 172 -15.53 -16.12 -14.26
CA PRO A 172 -16.49 -17.16 -14.64
C PRO A 172 -17.88 -16.61 -14.96
N VAL A 173 -18.30 -15.60 -14.22
CA VAL A 173 -19.57 -14.88 -14.39
C VAL A 173 -19.23 -13.41 -14.62
N LEU A 174 -19.71 -12.84 -15.71
CA LEU A 174 -19.61 -11.41 -15.99
C LEU A 174 -20.95 -10.74 -15.71
N VAL A 175 -20.88 -9.55 -15.10
CA VAL A 175 -22.08 -8.75 -14.78
C VAL A 175 -21.89 -7.36 -15.39
N ASP A 176 -22.86 -6.90 -16.15
CA ASP A 176 -22.88 -5.57 -16.73
C ASP A 176 -24.26 -4.93 -16.47
N GLN A 177 -24.30 -3.67 -16.14
CA GLN A 177 -25.54 -2.97 -15.80
C GLN A 177 -26.56 -2.93 -16.95
N ASN A 178 -26.08 -2.91 -18.20
CA ASN A 178 -26.92 -2.79 -19.38
C ASN A 178 -27.18 -4.13 -20.07
N LEU A 179 -26.19 -5.04 -20.01
CA LEU A 179 -26.26 -6.33 -20.73
C LEU A 179 -26.66 -7.50 -19.82
N GLY A 180 -26.76 -7.25 -18.50
CA GLY A 180 -27.16 -8.24 -17.50
C GLY A 180 -26.03 -9.18 -17.10
N ILE A 181 -26.28 -10.49 -17.05
CA ILE A 181 -25.33 -11.51 -16.57
C ILE A 181 -24.95 -12.43 -17.72
N ALA A 182 -23.68 -12.71 -17.89
CA ALA A 182 -23.17 -13.65 -18.88
C ALA A 182 -22.28 -14.73 -18.24
N VAL A 183 -22.51 -15.95 -18.68
CA VAL A 183 -21.82 -17.16 -18.20
C VAL A 183 -21.31 -17.99 -19.39
N ASP A 184 -20.44 -18.93 -19.10
CA ASP A 184 -20.02 -19.91 -20.11
C ASP A 184 -21.09 -20.98 -20.29
N TYR A 185 -21.19 -21.50 -21.50
CA TYR A 185 -21.94 -22.72 -21.79
C TYR A 185 -21.12 -23.94 -21.36
N VAL A 186 -21.72 -24.80 -20.57
CA VAL A 186 -21.09 -26.04 -20.07
C VAL A 186 -21.82 -27.23 -20.67
N ASP A 187 -21.12 -28.01 -21.50
CA ASP A 187 -21.59 -29.29 -21.98
C ASP A 187 -21.14 -30.40 -21.01
N LEU A 188 -22.08 -30.95 -20.26
CA LEU A 188 -21.81 -31.98 -19.26
C LEU A 188 -21.45 -33.33 -19.89
N GLU A 189 -21.95 -33.66 -21.08
CA GLU A 189 -21.66 -34.92 -21.75
C GLU A 189 -20.22 -34.93 -22.28
N ARG A 190 -19.83 -33.83 -22.95
CA ARG A 190 -18.49 -33.66 -23.51
C ARG A 190 -17.49 -33.08 -22.51
N ARG A 191 -17.94 -32.68 -21.32
CA ARG A 191 -17.12 -32.01 -20.31
C ARG A 191 -16.35 -30.81 -20.87
N THR A 192 -16.98 -30.05 -21.76
CA THR A 192 -16.39 -28.87 -22.37
C THR A 192 -17.06 -27.60 -21.85
N LYS A 193 -16.28 -26.52 -21.79
CA LYS A 193 -16.74 -25.21 -21.38
C LYS A 193 -16.40 -24.19 -22.48
N THR A 194 -17.40 -23.50 -22.99
CA THR A 194 -17.25 -22.56 -24.10
C THR A 194 -17.87 -21.21 -23.73
N PRO A 195 -17.17 -20.09 -23.93
CA PRO A 195 -17.76 -18.79 -23.68
C PRO A 195 -18.94 -18.52 -24.62
N THR A 196 -20.03 -18.02 -24.08
CA THR A 196 -21.16 -17.57 -24.88
C THR A 196 -20.81 -16.30 -25.66
N ILE A 197 -21.51 -16.03 -26.77
CA ILE A 197 -21.31 -14.82 -27.58
C ILE A 197 -21.51 -13.58 -26.72
N ILE A 198 -22.51 -13.58 -25.85
CA ILE A 198 -22.79 -12.48 -24.90
C ILE A 198 -21.61 -12.28 -23.95
N LYS A 199 -21.06 -13.37 -23.39
CA LYS A 199 -19.90 -13.30 -22.53
C LYS A 199 -18.67 -12.72 -23.26
N GLY A 200 -18.44 -13.13 -24.50
CA GLY A 200 -17.37 -12.58 -25.33
C GLY A 200 -17.53 -11.07 -25.59
N ALA A 201 -18.76 -10.63 -25.85
CA ALA A 201 -19.06 -9.20 -26.05
C ALA A 201 -18.86 -8.40 -24.76
N MET A 202 -19.36 -8.91 -23.63
CA MET A 202 -19.16 -8.28 -22.31
C MET A 202 -17.70 -8.20 -21.93
N ALA A 203 -16.92 -9.25 -22.09
CA ALA A 203 -15.49 -9.28 -21.81
C ALA A 203 -14.74 -8.19 -22.60
N ARG A 204 -15.02 -8.06 -23.90
CA ARG A 204 -14.42 -6.98 -24.71
C ARG A 204 -14.81 -5.59 -24.23
N ARG A 205 -16.07 -5.41 -23.80
CA ARG A 205 -16.54 -4.15 -23.24
C ARG A 205 -15.81 -3.80 -21.95
N ILE A 206 -15.70 -4.76 -21.03
CA ILE A 206 -14.97 -4.58 -19.75
C ILE A 206 -13.51 -4.21 -20.03
N VAL A 207 -12.83 -4.87 -20.98
CA VAL A 207 -11.46 -4.53 -21.37
C VAL A 207 -11.36 -3.09 -21.86
N ARG A 208 -12.27 -2.65 -22.74
CA ARG A 208 -12.27 -1.27 -23.24
C ARG A 208 -12.52 -0.24 -22.15
N GLU A 209 -13.46 -0.52 -21.23
CA GLU A 209 -13.74 0.35 -20.09
C GLU A 209 -12.54 0.44 -19.15
N SER A 210 -11.85 -0.68 -18.91
CA SER A 210 -10.61 -0.71 -18.12
C SER A 210 -9.49 0.11 -18.79
N ILE A 211 -9.29 -0.02 -20.10
CA ILE A 211 -8.30 0.79 -20.84
C ILE A 211 -8.66 2.28 -20.77
N ALA A 212 -9.93 2.65 -20.93
CA ALA A 212 -10.36 4.04 -20.85
C ALA A 212 -10.17 4.63 -19.44
N GLU A 213 -10.34 3.83 -18.38
CA GLU A 213 -10.07 4.28 -17.00
C GLU A 213 -8.57 4.46 -16.76
N GLU A 214 -7.74 3.53 -17.23
CA GLU A 214 -6.28 3.65 -17.15
C GLU A 214 -5.75 4.85 -17.95
N GLU A 215 -6.37 5.18 -19.10
CA GLU A 215 -6.06 6.39 -19.87
C GLU A 215 -6.36 7.65 -19.06
N ARG A 216 -7.49 7.70 -18.33
CA ARG A 216 -7.82 8.81 -17.42
C ARG A 216 -6.82 8.92 -16.28
N LEU A 217 -6.40 7.78 -15.71
CA LEU A 217 -5.37 7.77 -14.67
C LEU A 217 -4.02 8.25 -15.20
N LEU A 218 -3.64 7.82 -16.39
CA LEU A 218 -2.43 8.29 -17.06
C LEU A 218 -2.48 9.81 -17.29
N TYR A 219 -3.60 10.33 -17.77
CA TYR A 219 -3.80 11.78 -17.93
C TYR A 219 -3.61 12.52 -16.59
N VAL A 220 -4.20 12.00 -15.50
CA VAL A 220 -4.00 12.57 -14.17
C VAL A 220 -2.53 12.56 -13.80
N ALA A 221 -1.81 11.44 -13.97
CA ALA A 221 -0.38 11.36 -13.66
C ALA A 221 0.46 12.37 -14.45
N MET A 222 0.23 12.46 -15.76
CA MET A 222 0.98 13.37 -16.64
C MET A 222 0.75 14.84 -16.31
N THR A 223 -0.46 15.19 -15.89
CA THR A 223 -0.81 16.59 -15.54
C THR A 223 -0.37 17.01 -14.15
N ARG A 224 0.29 16.15 -13.37
CA ARG A 224 0.86 16.52 -12.06
C ARG A 224 2.19 17.25 -12.16
N ALA A 225 2.91 17.09 -13.26
CA ALA A 225 4.20 17.71 -13.48
C ALA A 225 4.05 19.17 -13.90
N ARG A 226 4.71 20.08 -13.19
CA ARG A 226 4.76 21.51 -13.54
C ARG A 226 5.92 21.83 -14.49
N GLU A 227 7.08 21.21 -14.29
CA GLU A 227 8.31 21.52 -15.00
C GLU A 227 8.83 20.31 -15.81
N LYS A 228 8.88 19.13 -15.19
CA LYS A 228 9.47 17.95 -15.81
C LYS A 228 8.71 16.67 -15.49
N LEU A 229 8.39 15.92 -16.54
CA LEU A 229 7.83 14.58 -16.44
C LEU A 229 8.86 13.56 -16.93
N ILE A 230 9.14 12.55 -16.11
CA ILE A 230 10.02 11.43 -16.44
C ILE A 230 9.18 10.17 -16.39
N ILE A 231 9.17 9.38 -17.47
CA ILE A 231 8.43 8.13 -17.53
C ILE A 231 9.44 7.00 -17.70
N THR A 232 9.37 6.00 -16.82
CA THR A 232 10.30 4.86 -16.87
C THR A 232 9.56 3.55 -17.09
N GLY A 233 10.19 2.66 -17.84
CA GLY A 233 9.68 1.33 -18.10
C GLY A 233 10.80 0.36 -18.46
N VAL A 234 10.59 -0.92 -18.21
CA VAL A 234 11.54 -1.99 -18.53
C VAL A 234 10.96 -2.85 -19.63
N VAL A 235 11.73 -3.15 -20.65
CA VAL A 235 11.34 -4.03 -21.77
C VAL A 235 12.42 -5.09 -21.99
N LYS A 236 12.03 -6.26 -22.49
CA LYS A 236 12.97 -7.37 -22.71
C LYS A 236 13.93 -7.12 -23.88
N ASP A 237 13.46 -6.44 -24.92
CA ASP A 237 14.18 -6.16 -26.16
C ASP A 237 13.77 -4.75 -26.60
N ALA A 238 14.67 -3.82 -26.43
CA ALA A 238 14.42 -2.41 -26.70
C ALA A 238 14.19 -2.15 -28.20
N ASP A 239 15.03 -2.75 -29.06
CA ASP A 239 14.98 -2.51 -30.49
C ASP A 239 13.66 -3.00 -31.11
N LYS A 240 13.27 -4.25 -30.81
CA LYS A 240 12.01 -4.80 -31.27
C LYS A 240 10.81 -4.03 -30.76
N THR A 241 10.87 -3.59 -29.50
CA THR A 241 9.80 -2.81 -28.89
C THR A 241 9.68 -1.43 -29.52
N LEU A 242 10.79 -0.77 -29.78
CA LEU A 242 10.82 0.52 -30.45
C LEU A 242 10.34 0.40 -31.91
N ASP A 243 10.72 -0.64 -32.64
CA ASP A 243 10.25 -0.86 -34.01
C ASP A 243 8.74 -1.10 -34.08
N LYS A 244 8.17 -1.85 -33.13
CA LYS A 244 6.72 -1.97 -32.98
C LYS A 244 6.07 -0.60 -32.83
N TYR A 245 6.55 0.23 -31.93
CA TYR A 245 5.96 1.55 -31.66
C TYR A 245 6.18 2.54 -32.81
N ARG A 246 7.29 2.44 -33.57
CA ARG A 246 7.50 3.23 -34.79
C ARG A 246 6.47 2.89 -35.88
N GLY A 247 6.05 1.62 -35.95
CA GLY A 247 4.96 1.21 -36.84
C GLY A 247 3.64 1.92 -36.49
N SER A 248 3.24 1.84 -35.24
CA SER A 248 2.02 2.50 -34.73
C SER A 248 2.13 4.04 -34.83
N ALA A 249 3.32 4.62 -34.62
CA ALA A 249 3.58 6.06 -34.73
C ALA A 249 3.38 6.59 -36.15
N LYS A 250 3.82 5.82 -37.18
CA LYS A 250 3.61 6.20 -38.58
C LYS A 250 2.12 6.25 -38.92
N GLN A 251 1.35 5.26 -38.48
CA GLN A 251 -0.08 5.21 -38.70
C GLN A 251 -0.80 6.34 -37.96
N LEU A 252 -0.43 6.59 -36.70
CA LEU A 252 -0.96 7.72 -35.93
C LEU A 252 -0.70 9.07 -36.62
N ALA A 253 0.49 9.26 -37.19
CA ALA A 253 0.82 10.47 -37.96
C ALA A 253 -0.01 10.65 -39.22
N ALA A 254 -0.39 9.57 -39.88
CA ALA A 254 -1.21 9.59 -41.10
C ALA A 254 -2.70 9.84 -40.81
N ASP A 255 -3.25 9.12 -39.82
CA ASP A 255 -4.69 9.06 -39.57
C ASP A 255 -5.16 9.93 -38.39
N GLY A 256 -4.23 10.44 -37.59
CA GLY A 256 -4.53 11.20 -36.37
C GLY A 256 -5.09 10.35 -35.22
N MET A 257 -5.16 9.02 -35.40
CA MET A 257 -5.68 8.06 -34.43
C MET A 257 -4.88 6.76 -34.46
N LEU A 258 -4.78 6.09 -33.33
CA LEU A 258 -4.29 4.71 -33.30
C LEU A 258 -5.22 3.79 -34.06
N SER A 259 -4.67 2.77 -34.71
CA SER A 259 -5.50 1.77 -35.37
C SER A 259 -6.41 1.06 -34.37
N PHE A 260 -7.53 0.55 -34.84
CA PHE A 260 -8.43 -0.25 -33.99
C PHE A 260 -7.68 -1.46 -33.40
N ALA A 261 -6.81 -2.10 -34.19
CA ALA A 261 -6.00 -3.22 -33.70
C ALA A 261 -5.01 -2.81 -32.62
N ASP A 262 -4.36 -1.65 -32.76
CA ASP A 262 -3.44 -1.14 -31.71
C ASP A 262 -4.20 -0.75 -30.44
N SER A 263 -5.36 -0.12 -30.57
CA SER A 263 -6.17 0.28 -29.41
C SER A 263 -6.72 -0.93 -28.61
N GLU A 264 -7.08 -2.02 -29.27
CA GLU A 264 -7.49 -3.27 -28.59
C GLU A 264 -6.31 -4.05 -27.99
N ASN A 265 -5.08 -3.79 -28.44
CA ASN A 265 -3.87 -4.46 -27.97
C ASN A 265 -3.08 -3.66 -26.91
N ILE A 266 -3.63 -2.58 -26.40
CA ILE A 266 -3.04 -1.81 -25.30
C ILE A 266 -2.99 -2.70 -24.06
N LYS A 267 -1.79 -2.86 -23.49
CA LYS A 267 -1.56 -3.68 -22.29
C LYS A 267 -0.91 -2.92 -21.16
N ASN A 268 -0.32 -1.76 -21.44
CA ASN A 268 0.41 -0.97 -20.46
C ASN A 268 0.49 0.50 -20.92
N TYR A 269 0.99 1.37 -20.05
CA TYR A 269 1.11 2.80 -20.38
C TYR A 269 2.12 3.08 -21.51
N LEU A 270 3.14 2.25 -21.71
CA LEU A 270 4.06 2.45 -22.85
C LEU A 270 3.35 2.27 -24.17
N ASP A 271 2.40 1.32 -24.29
CA ASP A 271 1.61 1.13 -25.50
C ASP A 271 0.76 2.38 -25.86
N MET A 272 0.39 3.19 -24.86
CA MET A 272 -0.35 4.44 -25.06
C MET A 272 0.57 5.61 -25.41
N ILE A 273 1.74 5.71 -24.78
CA ILE A 273 2.60 6.90 -24.84
C ILE A 273 3.62 6.82 -25.98
N MET A 274 4.26 5.67 -26.16
CA MET A 274 5.39 5.54 -27.07
C MET A 274 5.06 5.85 -28.54
N PRO A 275 3.88 5.47 -29.09
CA PRO A 275 3.52 5.86 -30.45
C PRO A 275 3.51 7.38 -30.65
N VAL A 276 3.04 8.14 -29.64
CA VAL A 276 3.01 9.61 -29.67
C VAL A 276 4.43 10.19 -29.55
N CYS A 277 5.25 9.65 -28.65
CA CYS A 277 6.63 10.12 -28.46
C CYS A 277 7.54 9.89 -29.67
N LEU A 278 7.24 8.84 -30.47
CA LEU A 278 8.02 8.46 -31.65
C LEU A 278 7.41 8.99 -32.97
N MET A 279 6.30 9.73 -32.87
CA MET A 279 5.66 10.32 -34.05
C MET A 279 6.53 11.45 -34.60
N ASP A 280 6.87 11.36 -35.89
CA ASP A 280 7.60 12.42 -36.58
C ASP A 280 6.62 13.56 -36.95
N SER A 281 6.45 14.50 -36.04
CA SER A 281 5.59 15.66 -36.21
C SER A 281 6.37 16.92 -35.84
N ASP A 282 6.33 17.92 -36.72
CA ASP A 282 6.99 19.22 -36.45
C ASP A 282 6.48 19.90 -35.18
N LYS A 283 5.24 19.63 -34.78
CA LYS A 283 4.64 20.16 -33.54
C LYS A 283 5.22 19.53 -32.28
N LEU A 284 5.81 18.34 -32.36
CA LEU A 284 6.32 17.58 -31.20
C LEU A 284 7.84 17.49 -31.18
N LYS A 285 8.54 18.04 -32.18
CA LYS A 285 10.01 18.06 -32.22
C LYS A 285 10.57 18.75 -31.00
N GLY A 286 11.40 18.02 -30.24
CA GLY A 286 12.04 18.50 -29.01
C GLY A 286 11.19 18.45 -27.73
N SER A 287 9.92 18.07 -27.83
CA SER A 287 9.05 17.92 -26.65
C SER A 287 9.32 16.63 -25.88
N PHE A 288 9.81 15.60 -26.57
CA PHE A 288 10.12 14.29 -25.96
C PHE A 288 11.56 13.87 -26.24
N LYS A 289 12.19 13.29 -25.23
CA LYS A 289 13.49 12.63 -25.33
C LYS A 289 13.35 11.18 -24.86
N VAL A 290 13.48 10.23 -25.79
CA VAL A 290 13.51 8.80 -25.47
C VAL A 290 14.96 8.39 -25.28
N MET A 291 15.28 7.82 -24.13
CA MET A 291 16.58 7.25 -23.81
C MET A 291 16.42 5.76 -23.54
N VAL A 292 17.32 4.96 -24.09
CA VAL A 292 17.39 3.52 -23.85
C VAL A 292 18.68 3.25 -23.07
N ASP A 293 18.53 2.65 -21.89
CA ASP A 293 19.64 2.18 -21.08
C ASP A 293 19.71 0.67 -21.20
N ALA A 294 20.83 0.16 -21.63
CA ALA A 294 21.09 -1.28 -21.80
C ALA A 294 21.42 -2.01 -20.49
N GLY A 295 21.51 -1.28 -19.38
CA GLY A 295 21.77 -1.89 -18.06
C GLY A 295 23.21 -2.38 -17.86
N GLU A 296 24.16 -1.90 -18.66
CA GLU A 296 25.57 -2.13 -18.38
C GLU A 296 26.00 -1.22 -17.22
N ASP A 297 26.34 -1.82 -16.11
CA ASP A 297 27.06 -1.35 -14.87
C ASP A 297 27.32 0.16 -14.66
N SER A 298 26.41 1.04 -15.03
CA SER A 298 26.57 2.50 -14.87
C SER A 298 26.21 3.04 -13.48
N TRP A 299 25.90 2.17 -12.51
CA TRP A 299 25.58 2.59 -11.13
C TRP A 299 26.82 2.70 -10.23
N ALA A 300 28.02 2.42 -10.75
CA ALA A 300 29.26 2.42 -9.98
C ALA A 300 29.85 3.83 -9.72
N ASP A 301 29.35 4.88 -10.39
CA ASP A 301 29.93 6.22 -10.31
C ASP A 301 28.85 7.27 -9.92
N VAL A 302 28.17 7.07 -8.79
CA VAL A 302 27.44 8.15 -8.12
C VAL A 302 28.03 8.31 -6.73
N ASP A 303 29.12 9.07 -6.68
CA ASP A 303 29.64 9.71 -5.46
C ASP A 303 28.74 10.90 -5.06
#